data_b43633aecd138757413e4f2b0eb1d287
#
_entry.id   b43633aecd138757413e4f2b0eb1d287
#
_cell.length_a   1.000
_cell.length_b   1.000
_cell.length_c   1.000
_cell.angle_alpha   90.00
_cell.angle_beta   90.00
_cell.angle_gamma   90.00
#
_symmetry.space_group_name_H-M   'P 1'
#
loop_
_entity.id
_entity.type
_entity.pdbx_description
1 polymer ?
#
loop_
_entity_poly.entity_id
_entity_poly.type
_entity_poly.pdbx_seq_one_letter_code
_entity_poly.pdbx_strand_id
1 'polypeptide(L)'
;EIRKRGFNTPLVADIHFTPNAAEIAARIVEKVRINPGNYVDKKKFERIEYTDADYAEEIDRIRERFTPLVKICKEYGTAMRIGTNHGSLSDRIMSRYGDTPMGMVESAMEFLRIARGEAYHQIVLSMKSSNPQVMVHAYRLLIKTMLDEFGEYYPLHLGVTEAGDGEDGRIKSAIGIGALLEDGLGDTIRVSLTEDPELEIPVCKDLVKRYQVGGVPMADGQSQIPPIENTA
;
A
#
# COMPACT_ATOMS: atom_id res chain seq x y z
N GLU A 1 -2.30 26.79 6.41
CA GLU A 1 -2.42 27.14 7.83
C GLU A 1 -1.31 26.49 8.66
N ILE A 2 -1.07 25.17 8.55
CA ILE A 2 -0.04 24.41 9.30
C ILE A 2 1.35 25.04 9.11
N ARG A 3 1.76 25.28 7.86
CA ARG A 3 3.05 25.91 7.53
C ARG A 3 3.16 27.34 8.07
N LYS A 4 2.06 28.11 8.03
CA LYS A 4 2.02 29.48 8.60
C LYS A 4 2.22 29.49 10.11
N ARG A 5 1.87 28.40 10.80
CA ARG A 5 2.09 28.22 12.25
C ARG A 5 3.50 27.68 12.58
N GLY A 6 4.37 27.52 11.59
CA GLY A 6 5.75 27.05 11.80
C GLY A 6 5.92 25.54 11.88
N PHE A 7 4.88 24.74 11.63
CA PHE A 7 4.99 23.27 11.62
C PHE A 7 5.52 22.79 10.27
N ASN A 8 6.61 22.03 10.29
CA ASN A 8 7.24 21.46 9.11
C ASN A 8 6.98 19.96 8.91
N THR A 9 6.02 19.41 9.65
CA THR A 9 5.62 18.00 9.53
C THR A 9 5.17 17.69 8.09
N PRO A 10 5.72 16.66 7.43
CA PRO A 10 5.28 16.25 6.10
C PRO A 10 3.80 15.87 6.10
N LEU A 11 3.08 16.34 5.08
CA LEU A 11 1.66 16.04 4.90
C LEU A 11 1.46 14.95 3.87
N VAL A 12 0.50 14.06 4.14
CA VAL A 12 0.08 13.02 3.21
C VAL A 12 -1.39 13.23 2.87
N ALA A 13 -1.69 13.47 1.59
CA ALA A 13 -3.07 13.50 1.12
C ALA A 13 -3.53 12.08 0.77
N ASP A 14 -4.54 11.60 1.47
CA ASP A 14 -5.14 10.28 1.25
C ASP A 14 -6.35 10.40 0.30
N ILE A 15 -6.14 10.10 -0.97
CA ILE A 15 -7.13 10.30 -2.04
C ILE A 15 -7.67 8.94 -2.48
N HIS A 16 -8.97 8.69 -2.23
CA HIS A 16 -9.61 7.41 -2.53
C HIS A 16 -10.24 7.33 -3.92
N PHE A 17 -11.04 8.35 -4.32
CA PHE A 17 -11.98 8.23 -5.43
C PHE A 17 -11.83 9.29 -6.52
N THR A 18 -10.99 10.30 -6.32
CA THR A 18 -10.99 11.49 -7.17
C THR A 18 -9.60 11.76 -7.72
N PRO A 19 -9.25 11.22 -8.92
CA PRO A 19 -7.93 11.43 -9.52
C PRO A 19 -7.53 12.91 -9.62
N ASN A 20 -8.44 13.81 -9.98
CA ASN A 20 -8.16 15.24 -10.07
C ASN A 20 -7.75 15.84 -8.71
N ALA A 21 -8.32 15.36 -7.61
CA ALA A 21 -7.92 15.79 -6.27
C ALA A 21 -6.48 15.35 -5.95
N ALA A 22 -6.06 14.16 -6.40
CA ALA A 22 -4.68 13.68 -6.25
C ALA A 22 -3.71 14.57 -7.04
N GLU A 23 -4.06 14.96 -8.26
CA GLU A 23 -3.25 15.85 -9.11
C GLU A 23 -3.08 17.24 -8.50
N ILE A 24 -4.12 17.80 -7.87
CA ILE A 24 -4.05 19.07 -7.15
C ILE A 24 -3.21 18.92 -5.88
N ALA A 25 -3.46 17.88 -5.09
CA ALA A 25 -2.75 17.62 -3.84
C ALA A 25 -1.25 17.39 -4.08
N ALA A 26 -0.88 16.66 -5.14
CA ALA A 26 0.50 16.38 -5.48
C ALA A 26 1.37 17.62 -5.72
N ARG A 27 0.77 18.78 -6.00
CA ARG A 27 1.47 20.06 -6.15
C ARG A 27 1.70 20.80 -4.82
N ILE A 28 1.14 20.28 -3.72
CA ILE A 28 1.05 21.03 -2.46
C ILE A 28 1.66 20.25 -1.29
N VAL A 29 1.46 18.93 -1.25
CA VAL A 29 1.87 18.07 -0.13
C VAL A 29 3.10 17.24 -0.48
N GLU A 30 3.77 16.70 0.52
CA GLU A 30 4.98 15.91 0.35
C GLU A 30 4.69 14.49 -0.15
N LYS A 31 3.47 13.98 0.09
CA LYS A 31 3.07 12.66 -0.39
C LYS A 31 1.58 12.60 -0.69
N VAL A 32 1.22 11.93 -1.78
CA VAL A 32 -0.17 11.55 -2.08
C VAL A 32 -0.33 10.05 -1.95
N ARG A 33 -1.48 9.60 -1.44
CA ARG A 33 -1.87 8.19 -1.52
C ARG A 33 -3.01 8.05 -2.50
N ILE A 34 -2.91 7.04 -3.35
CA ILE A 34 -3.99 6.57 -4.20
C ILE A 34 -4.38 5.14 -3.84
N ASN A 35 -5.63 4.77 -4.16
CA ASN A 35 -6.11 3.40 -4.03
C ASN A 35 -6.33 2.82 -5.43
N PRO A 36 -5.52 1.85 -5.88
CA PRO A 36 -5.63 1.25 -7.20
C PRO A 36 -7.05 0.83 -7.59
N GLY A 37 -7.75 0.15 -6.68
CA GLY A 37 -9.09 -0.36 -6.94
C GLY A 37 -10.19 0.69 -7.13
N ASN A 38 -9.91 1.96 -6.75
CA ASN A 38 -10.88 3.05 -6.83
C ASN A 38 -10.38 4.25 -7.67
N TYR A 39 -9.15 4.19 -8.18
CA TYR A 39 -8.54 5.34 -8.85
C TYR A 39 -9.11 5.55 -10.25
N VAL A 40 -9.17 4.50 -11.04
CA VAL A 40 -9.72 4.50 -12.42
C VAL A 40 -10.95 3.62 -12.50
N ASP A 41 -10.85 2.43 -11.93
CA ASP A 41 -11.92 1.45 -11.92
C ASP A 41 -12.99 1.83 -10.90
N LYS A 42 -14.25 1.76 -11.31
CA LYS A 42 -15.37 1.84 -10.38
C LYS A 42 -15.87 0.42 -10.16
N LYS A 43 -15.88 -0.01 -8.90
CA LYS A 43 -16.49 -1.27 -8.52
C LYS A 43 -17.97 -1.21 -8.85
N LYS A 44 -18.41 -2.01 -9.81
CA LYS A 44 -19.81 -2.06 -10.26
C LYS A 44 -20.57 -3.21 -9.62
N PHE A 45 -19.85 -4.12 -8.93
CA PHE A 45 -20.40 -5.38 -8.37
C PHE A 45 -21.05 -6.29 -9.43
N GLU A 46 -20.65 -6.14 -10.68
CA GLU A 46 -21.08 -6.99 -11.78
C GLU A 46 -20.07 -8.12 -11.96
N ARG A 47 -20.57 -9.36 -12.13
CA ARG A 47 -19.73 -10.49 -12.56
C ARG A 47 -19.48 -10.32 -14.07
N ILE A 48 -18.47 -9.56 -14.43
CA ILE A 48 -18.02 -9.45 -15.80
C ILE A 48 -16.82 -10.37 -15.96
N GLU A 49 -16.90 -11.31 -16.89
CA GLU A 49 -15.74 -12.06 -17.34
C GLU A 49 -14.90 -11.16 -18.25
N TYR A 50 -13.65 -10.94 -17.87
CA TYR A 50 -12.71 -10.18 -18.70
C TYR A 50 -11.89 -11.13 -19.56
N THR A 51 -11.92 -10.94 -20.86
CA THR A 51 -10.98 -11.59 -21.79
C THR A 51 -9.58 -10.96 -21.59
N ASP A 52 -8.54 -11.60 -22.12
CA ASP A 52 -7.18 -11.01 -22.07
C ASP A 52 -7.10 -9.68 -22.83
N ALA A 53 -7.88 -9.54 -23.92
CA ALA A 53 -7.97 -8.30 -24.68
C ALA A 53 -8.65 -7.18 -23.86
N ASP A 54 -9.79 -7.47 -23.22
CA ASP A 54 -10.50 -6.52 -22.36
C ASP A 54 -9.59 -6.08 -21.20
N TYR A 55 -8.86 -7.02 -20.62
CA TYR A 55 -7.93 -6.74 -19.53
C TYR A 55 -6.80 -5.79 -19.97
N ALA A 56 -6.22 -6.03 -21.16
CA ALA A 56 -5.17 -5.18 -21.71
C ALA A 56 -5.68 -3.75 -22.01
N GLU A 57 -6.89 -3.61 -22.57
CA GLU A 57 -7.53 -2.32 -22.81
C GLU A 57 -7.73 -1.53 -21.50
N GLU A 58 -8.15 -2.20 -20.43
CA GLU A 58 -8.30 -1.58 -19.12
C GLU A 58 -6.95 -1.11 -18.54
N ILE A 59 -5.87 -1.87 -18.74
CA ILE A 59 -4.52 -1.44 -18.34
C ILE A 59 -4.09 -0.18 -19.09
N ASP A 60 -4.37 -0.09 -20.37
CA ASP A 60 -4.06 1.11 -21.15
C ASP A 60 -4.87 2.32 -20.67
N ARG A 61 -6.14 2.13 -20.35
CA ARG A 61 -7.00 3.16 -19.73
C ARG A 61 -6.46 3.63 -18.37
N ILE A 62 -5.98 2.70 -17.53
CA ILE A 62 -5.33 3.02 -16.26
C ILE A 62 -4.07 3.83 -16.53
N ARG A 63 -3.25 3.43 -17.48
CA ARG A 63 -2.03 4.15 -17.88
C ARG A 63 -2.32 5.59 -18.29
N GLU A 64 -3.28 5.80 -19.17
CA GLU A 64 -3.68 7.14 -19.60
C GLU A 64 -4.09 8.03 -18.44
N ARG A 65 -4.86 7.48 -17.49
CA ARG A 65 -5.41 8.24 -16.38
C ARG A 65 -4.40 8.46 -15.23
N PHE A 66 -3.45 7.54 -15.06
CA PHE A 66 -2.49 7.57 -13.96
C PHE A 66 -1.19 8.31 -14.32
N THR A 67 -0.74 8.24 -15.57
CA THR A 67 0.49 8.91 -16.03
C THR A 67 0.52 10.43 -15.75
N PRO A 68 -0.58 11.20 -15.88
CA PRO A 68 -0.58 12.62 -15.51
C PRO A 68 -0.18 12.85 -14.04
N LEU A 69 -0.72 12.06 -13.09
CA LEU A 69 -0.36 12.16 -11.69
C LEU A 69 1.13 11.82 -11.45
N VAL A 70 1.62 10.76 -12.09
CA VAL A 70 3.04 10.36 -12.00
C VAL A 70 3.96 11.50 -12.46
N LYS A 71 3.63 12.16 -13.57
CA LYS A 71 4.39 13.30 -14.09
C LYS A 71 4.39 14.50 -13.15
N ILE A 72 3.23 14.81 -12.55
CA ILE A 72 3.11 15.87 -11.55
C ILE A 72 3.95 15.53 -10.31
N CYS A 73 3.85 14.32 -9.79
CA CYS A 73 4.65 13.89 -8.64
C CYS A 73 6.16 14.01 -8.94
N LYS A 74 6.59 13.64 -10.15
CA LYS A 74 7.97 13.76 -10.60
C LYS A 74 8.43 15.21 -10.70
N GLU A 75 7.59 16.09 -11.24
CA GLU A 75 7.86 17.52 -11.39
C GLU A 75 8.00 18.22 -10.03
N TYR A 76 7.13 17.90 -9.08
CA TYR A 76 7.06 18.55 -7.76
C TYR A 76 7.88 17.84 -6.68
N GLY A 77 8.51 16.70 -6.99
CA GLY A 77 9.25 15.90 -6.00
C GLY A 77 8.37 15.25 -4.95
N THR A 78 7.08 15.07 -5.26
CA THR A 78 6.09 14.51 -4.35
C THR A 78 6.19 12.99 -4.35
N ALA A 79 6.28 12.37 -3.18
CA ALA A 79 6.23 10.91 -3.07
C ALA A 79 4.80 10.39 -3.29
N MET A 80 4.69 9.13 -3.72
CA MET A 80 3.40 8.48 -3.91
C MET A 80 3.30 7.21 -3.08
N ARG A 81 2.16 7.00 -2.42
CA ARG A 81 1.82 5.70 -1.87
C ARG A 81 0.75 5.03 -2.72
N ILE A 82 1.11 3.90 -3.33
CA ILE A 82 0.16 2.98 -3.95
C ILE A 82 -0.41 2.10 -2.84
N GLY A 83 -1.64 2.40 -2.44
CA GLY A 83 -2.24 1.88 -1.22
C GLY A 83 -3.44 1.01 -1.49
N THR A 84 -3.21 -0.30 -1.67
CA THR A 84 -4.26 -1.31 -1.88
C THR A 84 -4.94 -1.66 -0.57
N ASN A 85 -6.27 -1.72 -0.61
CA ASN A 85 -7.11 -2.27 0.45
C ASN A 85 -7.84 -3.49 -0.08
N HIS A 86 -7.84 -4.59 0.68
CA HIS A 86 -8.51 -5.85 0.32
C HIS A 86 -9.98 -5.64 -0.07
N GLY A 87 -10.75 -4.92 0.74
CA GLY A 87 -12.17 -4.65 0.48
C GLY A 87 -12.49 -3.75 -0.73
N SER A 88 -11.47 -3.21 -1.41
CA SER A 88 -11.65 -2.29 -2.55
C SER A 88 -10.95 -2.72 -3.83
N LEU A 89 -10.71 -4.02 -4.01
CA LEU A 89 -10.21 -4.54 -5.27
C LEU A 89 -11.21 -4.29 -6.40
N SER A 90 -10.73 -3.93 -7.60
CA SER A 90 -11.60 -3.72 -8.76
C SER A 90 -12.24 -5.02 -9.24
N ASP A 91 -13.38 -4.92 -9.92
CA ASP A 91 -14.08 -6.10 -10.46
C ASP A 91 -13.19 -6.88 -11.45
N ARG A 92 -12.33 -6.20 -12.18
CA ARG A 92 -11.34 -6.80 -13.07
C ARG A 92 -10.31 -7.66 -12.33
N ILE A 93 -9.77 -7.16 -11.23
CA ILE A 93 -8.84 -7.91 -10.37
C ILE A 93 -9.57 -9.09 -9.72
N MET A 94 -10.78 -8.85 -9.21
CA MET A 94 -11.61 -9.90 -8.61
C MET A 94 -11.95 -11.03 -9.59
N SER A 95 -12.24 -10.68 -10.85
CA SER A 95 -12.53 -11.66 -11.89
C SER A 95 -11.32 -12.54 -12.24
N ARG A 96 -10.09 -11.96 -12.28
CA ARG A 96 -8.90 -12.68 -12.73
C ARG A 96 -8.14 -13.38 -11.62
N TYR A 97 -8.02 -12.75 -10.46
CA TYR A 97 -7.21 -13.21 -9.33
C TYR A 97 -8.01 -13.56 -8.09
N GLY A 98 -9.31 -13.25 -8.08
CA GLY A 98 -10.18 -13.47 -6.92
C GLY A 98 -9.89 -12.52 -5.75
N ASP A 99 -10.62 -12.77 -4.65
CA ASP A 99 -10.43 -12.05 -3.37
C ASP A 99 -9.28 -12.67 -2.58
N THR A 100 -8.07 -12.52 -3.10
CA THR A 100 -6.87 -13.22 -2.63
C THR A 100 -5.70 -12.26 -2.39
N PRO A 101 -4.67 -12.67 -1.63
CA PRO A 101 -3.42 -11.92 -1.53
C PRO A 101 -2.78 -11.61 -2.89
N MET A 102 -2.89 -12.54 -3.87
CA MET A 102 -2.40 -12.30 -5.23
C MET A 102 -3.18 -11.18 -5.93
N GLY A 103 -4.51 -11.12 -5.77
CA GLY A 103 -5.31 -10.02 -6.29
C GLY A 103 -4.89 -8.66 -5.70
N MET A 104 -4.59 -8.62 -4.40
CA MET A 104 -4.04 -7.41 -3.76
C MET A 104 -2.70 -7.00 -4.38
N VAL A 105 -1.79 -7.96 -4.56
CA VAL A 105 -0.46 -7.73 -5.14
C VAL A 105 -0.56 -7.21 -6.56
N GLU A 106 -1.28 -7.90 -7.44
CA GLU A 106 -1.43 -7.47 -8.84
C GLU A 106 -2.09 -6.10 -8.96
N SER A 107 -3.09 -5.81 -8.13
CA SER A 107 -3.69 -4.48 -8.09
C SER A 107 -2.68 -3.35 -7.87
N ALA A 108 -1.64 -3.57 -7.05
CA ALA A 108 -0.57 -2.60 -6.85
C ALA A 108 0.50 -2.67 -7.94
N MET A 109 0.87 -3.88 -8.38
CA MET A 109 1.93 -4.09 -9.36
C MET A 109 1.62 -3.46 -10.72
N GLU A 110 0.36 -3.45 -11.14
CA GLU A 110 -0.06 -2.76 -12.36
C GLU A 110 0.29 -1.27 -12.33
N PHE A 111 -0.03 -0.58 -11.23
CA PHE A 111 0.32 0.83 -11.05
C PHE A 111 1.82 1.04 -10.89
N LEU A 112 2.50 0.13 -10.20
CA LEU A 112 3.95 0.18 -10.03
C LEU A 112 4.69 0.04 -11.37
N ARG A 113 4.26 -0.89 -12.23
CA ARG A 113 4.82 -1.07 -13.58
C ARG A 113 4.68 0.20 -14.43
N ILE A 114 3.52 0.86 -14.36
CA ILE A 114 3.29 2.13 -15.07
C ILE A 114 4.22 3.23 -14.53
N ALA A 115 4.31 3.40 -13.22
CA ALA A 115 5.16 4.40 -12.60
C ALA A 115 6.65 4.18 -12.92
N ARG A 116 7.12 2.93 -12.89
CA ARG A 116 8.48 2.56 -13.32
C ARG A 116 8.73 2.86 -14.79
N GLY A 117 7.74 2.60 -15.66
CA GLY A 117 7.81 2.95 -17.08
C GLY A 117 8.00 4.46 -17.33
N GLU A 118 7.53 5.31 -16.42
CA GLU A 118 7.76 6.75 -16.44
C GLU A 118 9.06 7.17 -15.69
N ALA A 119 9.90 6.21 -15.30
CA ALA A 119 11.11 6.41 -14.48
C ALA A 119 10.81 7.20 -13.19
N TYR A 120 9.73 6.83 -12.49
CA TYR A 120 9.33 7.40 -11.21
C TYR A 120 9.45 6.34 -10.12
N HIS A 121 10.30 6.62 -9.10
CA HIS A 121 10.68 5.66 -8.06
C HIS A 121 10.42 6.15 -6.62
N GLN A 122 9.85 7.35 -6.44
CA GLN A 122 9.50 7.86 -5.10
C GLN A 122 8.18 7.24 -4.62
N ILE A 123 8.18 5.93 -4.47
CA ILE A 123 6.98 5.11 -4.22
C ILE A 123 7.08 4.41 -2.87
N VAL A 124 5.97 4.35 -2.18
CA VAL A 124 5.71 3.51 -1.00
C VAL A 124 4.52 2.61 -1.31
N LEU A 125 4.55 1.37 -0.86
CA LEU A 125 3.45 0.43 -1.09
C LEU A 125 2.76 0.07 0.22
N SER A 126 1.46 -0.23 0.15
CA SER A 126 0.72 -0.76 1.29
C SER A 126 -0.36 -1.74 0.86
N MET A 127 -0.43 -2.88 1.58
CA MET A 127 -1.38 -3.99 1.38
C MET A 127 -2.24 -4.13 2.63
N LYS A 128 -3.29 -3.32 2.75
CA LYS A 128 -4.11 -3.31 3.97
C LYS A 128 -5.29 -4.26 3.87
N SER A 129 -5.54 -5.01 4.94
CA SER A 129 -6.69 -5.88 5.11
C SER A 129 -7.17 -5.78 6.56
N SER A 130 -8.44 -6.06 6.80
CA SER A 130 -9.01 -6.24 8.15
C SER A 130 -8.63 -7.59 8.76
N ASN A 131 -8.24 -8.56 7.91
CA ASN A 131 -7.68 -9.84 8.34
C ASN A 131 -6.13 -9.74 8.39
N PRO A 132 -5.51 -9.84 9.58
CA PRO A 132 -4.06 -9.75 9.71
C PRO A 132 -3.29 -10.83 8.94
N GLN A 133 -3.83 -12.05 8.83
CA GLN A 133 -3.18 -13.14 8.09
C GLN A 133 -3.13 -12.83 6.59
N VAL A 134 -4.25 -12.39 6.00
CA VAL A 134 -4.31 -11.96 4.59
C VAL A 134 -3.33 -10.80 4.34
N MET A 135 -3.29 -9.83 5.25
CA MET A 135 -2.36 -8.72 5.20
C MET A 135 -0.90 -9.19 5.16
N VAL A 136 -0.49 -10.02 6.11
CA VAL A 136 0.89 -10.53 6.19
C VAL A 136 1.27 -11.31 4.93
N HIS A 137 0.40 -12.21 4.45
CA HIS A 137 0.62 -12.94 3.22
C HIS A 137 0.76 -12.02 2.01
N ALA A 138 -0.10 -11.00 1.90
CA ALA A 138 -0.04 -10.04 0.78
C ALA A 138 1.27 -9.24 0.76
N TYR A 139 1.77 -8.79 1.91
CA TYR A 139 3.07 -8.09 1.95
C TYR A 139 4.24 -9.00 1.59
N ARG A 140 4.29 -10.22 2.14
CA ARG A 140 5.34 -11.20 1.81
C ARG A 140 5.33 -11.53 0.32
N LEU A 141 4.15 -11.76 -0.25
CA LEU A 141 3.98 -12.03 -1.67
C LEU A 141 4.37 -10.82 -2.53
N LEU A 142 4.02 -9.59 -2.11
CA LEU A 142 4.40 -8.36 -2.81
C LEU A 142 5.92 -8.22 -2.90
N ILE A 143 6.65 -8.41 -1.79
CA ILE A 143 8.12 -8.36 -1.76
C ILE A 143 8.69 -9.40 -2.73
N LYS A 144 8.22 -10.65 -2.63
CA LYS A 144 8.67 -11.70 -3.54
C LYS A 144 8.43 -11.33 -5.00
N THR A 145 7.24 -10.85 -5.35
CA THR A 145 6.89 -10.47 -6.71
C THR A 145 7.76 -9.32 -7.23
N MET A 146 8.02 -8.31 -6.41
CA MET A 146 8.90 -7.20 -6.79
C MET A 146 10.35 -7.65 -7.00
N LEU A 147 10.87 -8.52 -6.14
CA LEU A 147 12.21 -9.08 -6.27
C LEU A 147 12.33 -9.96 -7.53
N ASP A 148 11.35 -10.81 -7.78
CA ASP A 148 11.34 -11.70 -8.96
C ASP A 148 11.25 -10.88 -10.28
N GLU A 149 10.47 -9.77 -10.29
CA GLU A 149 10.23 -9.00 -11.51
C GLU A 149 11.27 -7.89 -11.73
N PHE A 150 11.70 -7.22 -10.64
CA PHE A 150 12.55 -6.02 -10.74
C PHE A 150 13.95 -6.19 -10.13
N GLY A 151 14.19 -7.23 -9.35
CA GLY A 151 15.42 -7.41 -8.58
C GLY A 151 15.55 -6.45 -7.38
N GLU A 152 14.52 -5.66 -7.09
CA GLU A 152 14.47 -4.69 -6.00
C GLU A 152 13.05 -4.57 -5.45
N TYR A 153 12.90 -4.03 -4.24
CA TYR A 153 11.59 -3.73 -3.68
C TYR A 153 11.53 -2.30 -3.16
N TYR A 154 10.32 -1.80 -3.00
CA TYR A 154 10.03 -0.43 -2.55
C TYR A 154 9.64 -0.41 -1.09
N PRO A 155 9.84 0.75 -0.39
CA PRO A 155 9.43 0.93 0.98
C PRO A 155 7.96 0.56 1.23
N LEU A 156 7.70 -0.02 2.40
CA LEU A 156 6.40 -0.51 2.81
C LEU A 156 5.79 0.33 3.93
N HIS A 157 4.51 0.62 3.80
CA HIS A 157 3.70 1.23 4.85
C HIS A 157 2.73 0.19 5.41
N LEU A 158 2.99 -0.29 6.61
CA LEU A 158 2.22 -1.35 7.23
C LEU A 158 0.97 -0.81 7.95
N GLY A 159 -0.09 -1.60 7.96
CA GLY A 159 -1.29 -1.30 8.75
C GLY A 159 -2.43 -2.27 8.51
N VAL A 160 -3.10 -2.65 9.58
CA VAL A 160 -4.39 -3.33 9.53
C VAL A 160 -5.47 -2.26 9.35
N THR A 161 -6.41 -2.47 8.42
CA THR A 161 -7.55 -1.56 8.23
C THR A 161 -8.77 -2.12 8.95
N GLU A 162 -9.61 -1.24 9.49
CA GLU A 162 -10.83 -1.65 10.19
C GLU A 162 -10.54 -2.68 11.30
N ALA A 163 -9.47 -2.43 12.06
CA ALA A 163 -9.01 -3.38 13.07
C ALA A 163 -10.01 -3.54 14.23
N GLY A 164 -10.87 -2.55 14.45
CA GLY A 164 -11.83 -2.48 15.53
C GLY A 164 -11.43 -1.47 16.61
N ASP A 165 -12.18 -1.44 17.67
CA ASP A 165 -11.95 -0.57 18.81
C ASP A 165 -11.20 -1.27 19.94
N GLY A 166 -10.74 -0.47 20.90
CA GLY A 166 -10.18 -0.93 22.15
C GLY A 166 -9.03 -1.93 21.98
N GLU A 167 -9.14 -3.03 22.72
CA GLU A 167 -8.12 -4.06 22.79
C GLU A 167 -8.01 -4.87 21.49
N ASP A 168 -9.15 -5.19 20.86
CA ASP A 168 -9.18 -5.96 19.62
C ASP A 168 -8.40 -5.28 18.50
N GLY A 169 -8.58 -3.98 18.33
CA GLY A 169 -7.85 -3.21 17.33
C GLY A 169 -6.34 -3.20 17.57
N ARG A 170 -5.94 -3.10 18.84
CA ARG A 170 -4.53 -3.15 19.26
C ARG A 170 -3.92 -4.54 19.01
N ILE A 171 -4.61 -5.60 19.37
CA ILE A 171 -4.16 -6.99 19.18
C ILE A 171 -4.02 -7.31 17.70
N LYS A 172 -5.01 -7.01 16.87
CA LYS A 172 -4.95 -7.24 15.42
C LYS A 172 -3.81 -6.46 14.78
N SER A 173 -3.63 -5.19 15.18
CA SER A 173 -2.52 -4.37 14.71
C SER A 173 -1.17 -4.93 15.15
N ALA A 174 -1.04 -5.38 16.39
CA ALA A 174 0.18 -6.02 16.89
C ALA A 174 0.50 -7.31 16.14
N ILE A 175 -0.48 -8.15 15.86
CA ILE A 175 -0.30 -9.40 15.11
C ILE A 175 0.14 -9.09 13.67
N GLY A 176 -0.61 -8.25 12.95
CA GLY A 176 -0.35 -7.99 11.53
C GLY A 176 0.95 -7.20 11.29
N ILE A 177 1.11 -6.08 12.00
CA ILE A 177 2.30 -5.22 11.86
C ILE A 177 3.52 -5.91 12.49
N GLY A 178 3.36 -6.48 13.69
CA GLY A 178 4.44 -7.14 14.41
C GLY A 178 5.04 -8.32 13.65
N ALA A 179 4.21 -9.18 13.03
CA ALA A 179 4.70 -10.29 12.21
C ALA A 179 5.61 -9.83 11.06
N LEU A 180 5.27 -8.72 10.40
CA LEU A 180 6.08 -8.17 9.31
C LEU A 180 7.36 -7.50 9.83
N LEU A 181 7.29 -6.80 10.97
CA LEU A 181 8.48 -6.22 11.60
C LEU A 181 9.45 -7.30 12.08
N GLU A 182 8.96 -8.46 12.55
CA GLU A 182 9.80 -9.63 12.87
C GLU A 182 10.51 -10.20 11.63
N ASP A 183 9.87 -10.12 10.45
CA ASP A 183 10.49 -10.48 9.17
C ASP A 183 11.51 -9.43 8.67
N GLY A 184 11.68 -8.30 9.39
CA GLY A 184 12.48 -7.16 8.94
C GLY A 184 11.81 -6.32 7.85
N LEU A 185 10.51 -6.44 7.68
CA LEU A 185 9.73 -5.74 6.67
C LEU A 185 8.95 -4.56 7.29
N GLY A 186 8.98 -3.41 6.62
CA GLY A 186 8.20 -2.23 6.96
C GLY A 186 9.05 -1.02 7.33
N ASP A 187 8.73 0.11 6.72
CA ASP A 187 9.45 1.38 6.87
C ASP A 187 8.62 2.41 7.66
N THR A 188 7.31 2.34 7.52
CA THR A 188 6.36 3.15 8.29
C THR A 188 5.15 2.31 8.68
N ILE A 189 4.50 2.68 9.77
CA ILE A 189 3.31 1.98 10.23
C ILE A 189 2.15 2.94 10.48
N ARG A 190 0.92 2.42 10.44
CA ARG A 190 -0.28 3.07 10.95
C ARG A 190 -1.12 2.04 11.71
N VAL A 191 -1.44 2.35 12.94
CA VAL A 191 -2.53 1.70 13.68
C VAL A 191 -3.82 2.43 13.33
N SER A 192 -4.93 1.72 13.21
CA SER A 192 -6.25 2.29 12.93
C SER A 192 -7.22 1.77 13.99
N LEU A 193 -7.57 2.63 14.91
CA LEU A 193 -8.50 2.37 15.99
C LEU A 193 -9.79 3.18 15.79
N THR A 194 -10.87 2.73 16.42
CA THR A 194 -12.12 3.49 16.50
C THR A 194 -12.09 4.42 17.72
N GLU A 195 -11.01 5.20 17.82
CA GLU A 195 -10.71 6.11 18.94
C GLU A 195 -10.23 7.45 18.38
N ASP A 196 -10.03 8.45 19.22
CA ASP A 196 -9.45 9.73 18.80
C ASP A 196 -8.04 9.50 18.22
N PRO A 197 -7.71 10.13 17.07
CA PRO A 197 -6.48 9.82 16.32
C PRO A 197 -5.19 9.98 17.12
N GLU A 198 -5.14 10.87 18.10
CA GLU A 198 -3.98 11.05 18.96
C GLU A 198 -3.68 9.81 19.83
N LEU A 199 -4.68 8.98 20.13
CA LEU A 199 -4.52 7.75 20.90
C LEU A 199 -3.85 6.62 20.09
N GLU A 200 -3.81 6.72 18.76
CA GLU A 200 -3.07 5.79 17.89
C GLU A 200 -1.54 5.95 18.05
N ILE A 201 -1.07 7.16 18.38
CA ILE A 201 0.37 7.48 18.45
C ILE A 201 1.12 6.67 19.52
N PRO A 202 0.64 6.59 20.77
CA PRO A 202 1.29 5.75 21.79
C PRO A 202 1.35 4.27 21.36
N VAL A 203 0.26 3.74 20.80
CA VAL A 203 0.19 2.34 20.34
C VAL A 203 1.20 2.07 19.22
N CYS A 204 1.33 2.99 18.25
CA CYS A 204 2.35 2.89 17.21
C CYS A 204 3.77 2.89 17.80
N LYS A 205 4.05 3.77 18.77
CA LYS A 205 5.36 3.85 19.42
C LYS A 205 5.69 2.58 20.18
N ASP A 206 4.73 2.02 20.91
CA ASP A 206 4.93 0.79 21.66
C ASP A 206 5.18 -0.42 20.74
N LEU A 207 4.45 -0.50 19.62
CA LEU A 207 4.66 -1.54 18.62
C LEU A 207 6.08 -1.55 18.05
N VAL A 208 6.62 -0.37 17.69
CA VAL A 208 7.94 -0.29 17.04
C VAL A 208 9.10 -0.28 18.02
N LYS A 209 8.85 -0.03 19.31
CA LYS A 209 9.88 0.13 20.34
C LYS A 209 10.84 -1.06 20.41
N ARG A 210 10.32 -2.29 20.27
CA ARG A 210 11.12 -3.52 20.27
C ARG A 210 12.13 -3.58 19.13
N TYR A 211 11.79 -2.96 18.00
CA TYR A 211 12.59 -3.00 16.76
C TYR A 211 13.53 -1.81 16.59
N GLN A 212 13.41 -0.78 17.46
CA GLN A 212 14.27 0.40 17.46
C GLN A 212 15.50 0.26 18.36
N VAL A 213 15.46 -0.60 19.38
CA VAL A 213 16.55 -0.81 20.34
C VAL A 213 17.47 -1.91 19.83
N GLY A 214 18.57 -1.49 19.18
CA GLY A 214 19.57 -2.37 18.60
C GLY A 214 19.06 -3.03 17.32
N GLY A 215 19.24 -2.32 16.19
CA GLY A 215 18.76 -2.81 14.90
C GLY A 215 19.02 -4.30 14.77
N VAL A 216 17.98 -5.08 14.44
CA VAL A 216 18.19 -6.42 13.93
C VAL A 216 19.17 -6.23 12.79
N PRO A 217 20.38 -6.82 12.84
CA PRO A 217 21.33 -6.67 11.76
C PRO A 217 20.60 -7.11 10.50
N MET A 218 20.45 -6.22 9.53
CA MET A 218 20.10 -6.63 8.18
C MET A 218 21.10 -7.72 7.86
N ALA A 219 20.65 -8.96 7.84
CA ALA A 219 21.50 -10.09 7.51
C ALA A 219 22.06 -9.82 6.12
N ASP A 220 23.37 -9.73 6.03
CA ASP A 220 24.11 -9.47 4.80
C ASP A 220 23.51 -10.24 3.62
N GLY A 221 22.74 -9.57 2.78
CA GLY A 221 22.37 -10.01 1.43
C GLY A 221 21.52 -11.28 1.29
N GLN A 222 21.04 -11.89 2.37
CA GLN A 222 20.13 -13.03 2.32
C GLN A 222 18.86 -12.75 3.09
N SER A 223 17.82 -12.29 2.37
CA SER A 223 16.48 -12.23 2.92
C SER A 223 16.03 -13.65 3.27
N GLN A 224 15.95 -13.95 4.55
CA GLN A 224 15.25 -15.16 5.01
C GLN A 224 13.74 -14.90 4.94
N ILE A 225 13.20 -14.76 3.73
CA ILE A 225 11.76 -14.89 3.53
C ILE A 225 11.45 -16.37 3.73
N PRO A 226 10.69 -16.76 4.77
CA PRO A 226 10.35 -18.15 4.95
C PRO A 226 9.59 -18.66 3.71
N PRO A 227 9.80 -19.93 3.31
CA PRO A 227 9.10 -20.48 2.18
C PRO A 227 7.60 -20.39 2.39
N ILE A 228 6.90 -19.85 1.40
CA ILE A 228 5.43 -19.79 1.41
C ILE A 228 4.96 -21.21 1.10
N GLU A 229 4.57 -21.98 2.11
CA GLU A 229 3.87 -23.23 1.91
C GLU A 229 2.52 -22.93 1.27
N ASN A 230 2.32 -23.43 0.06
CA ASN A 230 1.01 -23.45 -0.60
C ASN A 230 0.10 -24.41 0.17
N THR A 231 -0.62 -23.89 1.16
CA THR A 231 -1.79 -24.61 1.66
C THR A 231 -2.95 -24.29 0.74
N ALA A 232 -3.31 -25.30 -0.06
CA ALA A 232 -4.48 -25.32 -0.93
C ALA A 232 -5.79 -25.11 -0.15
#